data_545172505e17f772aaace7d95e7d530e
#
_entry.id   545172505e17f772aaace7d95e7d530e
#
_cell.length_a   1.000
_cell.length_b   1.000
_cell.length_c   1.000
_cell.angle_alpha   90.00
_cell.angle_beta   90.00
_cell.angle_gamma   90.00
#
_symmetry.space_group_name_H-M   'P 1'
#
loop_
_entity.id
_entity.type
_entity.pdbx_description
1 polymer ?
#
loop_
_entity_poly.entity_id
_entity_poly.type
_entity_poly.pdbx_seq_one_letter_code
_entity_poly.pdbx_strand_id
1 'polypeptide(L)'
;DIVAKKWAEGTAFIPEVLISARCMNGAMEILEPYLVKKEEKFSGRVVFGTVQGDLHDIGKNLCTLMLKAKSFEVIDIGVDVCAEKFVEAVKTYQPDVLCMSSLLTTSMGYFKVVLDALQEAGVRDCVKVAIGGAPVTQAYADEIGADLFTEDAVSLAGRLLEEFA
;
A
#
# COMPACT_ATOMS: atom_id res chain seq x y z
N ASP A 1 14.27 -4.98 9.06
CA ASP A 1 14.52 -6.03 9.30
C ASP A 1 15.24 -6.78 10.44
N ILE A 2 15.87 -6.07 11.50
CA ILE A 2 16.44 -6.71 12.71
C ILE A 2 15.35 -7.46 13.47
N VAL A 3 14.17 -6.89 13.64
CA VAL A 3 13.05 -7.52 14.39
C VAL A 3 12.52 -8.74 13.64
N ALA A 4 12.34 -8.64 12.32
CA ALA A 4 11.89 -9.75 11.50
C ALA A 4 12.89 -10.92 11.53
N LYS A 5 14.19 -10.62 11.48
CA LYS A 5 15.25 -11.64 11.62
C LYS A 5 15.19 -12.32 12.99
N LYS A 6 15.11 -11.54 14.07
CA LYS A 6 14.99 -12.07 15.43
C LYS A 6 13.74 -12.91 15.64
N TRP A 7 12.61 -12.53 15.01
CA TRP A 7 11.40 -13.32 15.00
C TRP A 7 11.60 -14.67 14.32
N ALA A 8 12.18 -14.68 13.12
CA ALA A 8 12.48 -15.91 12.38
C ALA A 8 13.46 -16.84 13.12
N GLU A 9 14.40 -16.26 13.88
CA GLU A 9 15.35 -16.98 14.73
C GLU A 9 14.77 -17.42 16.08
N GLY A 10 13.51 -17.08 16.38
CA GLY A 10 12.87 -17.40 17.67
C GLY A 10 13.45 -16.62 18.87
N THR A 11 14.17 -15.52 18.61
CA THR A 11 14.79 -14.66 19.65
C THR A 11 14.00 -13.38 19.94
N ALA A 12 12.91 -13.14 19.21
CA ALA A 12 11.90 -12.13 19.55
C ALA A 12 10.51 -12.78 19.56
N PHE A 13 9.64 -12.30 20.43
CA PHE A 13 8.28 -12.79 20.63
C PHE A 13 7.26 -11.70 20.30
N ILE A 14 5.96 -12.04 20.30
CA ILE A 14 4.87 -11.13 19.94
C ILE A 14 4.96 -9.76 20.66
N PRO A 15 5.21 -9.68 21.99
CA PRO A 15 5.30 -8.38 22.65
C PRO A 15 6.39 -7.46 22.10
N GLU A 16 7.59 -7.99 21.81
CA GLU A 16 8.70 -7.20 21.27
C GLU A 16 8.39 -6.72 19.86
N VAL A 17 7.72 -7.54 19.05
CA VAL A 17 7.29 -7.15 17.69
C VAL A 17 6.25 -6.02 17.76
N LEU A 18 5.25 -6.14 18.64
CA LEU A 18 4.22 -5.11 18.82
C LEU A 18 4.78 -3.78 19.34
N ILE A 19 5.74 -3.85 20.30
CA ILE A 19 6.43 -2.64 20.78
C ILE A 19 7.24 -1.99 19.67
N SER A 20 7.95 -2.77 18.87
CA SER A 20 8.73 -2.27 17.74
C SER A 20 7.85 -1.60 16.68
N ALA A 21 6.69 -2.20 16.36
CA ALA A 21 5.69 -1.63 15.46
C ALA A 21 5.15 -0.29 16.00
N ARG A 22 4.81 -0.24 17.30
CA ARG A 22 4.36 1.01 17.95
C ARG A 22 5.42 2.11 17.91
N CYS A 23 6.69 1.77 18.16
CA CYS A 23 7.80 2.73 18.04
C CYS A 23 7.95 3.28 16.62
N MET A 24 7.83 2.41 15.61
CA MET A 24 7.91 2.81 14.20
C MET A 24 6.76 3.76 13.83
N ASN A 25 5.52 3.42 14.17
CA ASN A 25 4.36 4.25 13.88
C ASN A 25 4.46 5.62 14.57
N GLY A 26 4.86 5.67 15.85
CA GLY A 26 5.08 6.93 16.55
C GLY A 26 6.20 7.78 15.95
N ALA A 27 7.27 7.15 15.47
CA ALA A 27 8.33 7.87 14.76
C ALA A 27 7.83 8.46 13.43
N MET A 28 7.02 7.72 12.67
CA MET A 28 6.43 8.20 11.42
C MET A 28 5.49 9.38 11.64
N GLU A 29 4.63 9.35 12.66
CA GLU A 29 3.75 10.46 13.03
C GLU A 29 4.55 11.76 13.32
N ILE A 30 5.69 11.62 14.01
CA ILE A 30 6.57 12.77 14.32
C ILE A 30 7.26 13.29 13.06
N LEU A 31 7.65 12.41 12.15
CA LEU A 31 8.42 12.78 10.94
C LEU A 31 7.52 13.33 9.83
N GLU A 32 6.25 12.91 9.75
CA GLU A 32 5.33 13.31 8.68
C GLU A 32 5.31 14.83 8.44
N PRO A 33 5.15 15.71 9.45
CA PRO A 33 5.12 17.17 9.23
C PRO A 33 6.40 17.75 8.65
N TYR A 34 7.54 17.06 8.80
CA TYR A 34 8.84 17.51 8.31
C TYR A 34 9.16 16.97 6.91
N LEU A 35 8.57 15.86 6.53
CA LEU A 35 8.82 15.20 5.25
C LEU A 35 7.79 15.60 4.18
N VAL A 36 6.54 15.82 4.60
CA VAL A 36 5.46 16.19 3.68
C VAL A 36 5.48 17.70 3.45
N LYS A 37 5.78 18.09 2.22
CA LYS A 37 5.68 19.49 1.80
C LYS A 37 4.20 19.86 1.59
N LYS A 38 3.79 21.02 2.06
CA LYS A 38 2.49 21.61 1.69
C LYS A 38 2.64 22.23 0.30
N GLU A 39 2.37 21.45 -0.73
CA GLU A 39 2.34 21.93 -2.10
C GLU A 39 0.89 22.24 -2.52
N GLU A 40 0.72 23.29 -3.31
CA GLU A 40 -0.60 23.68 -3.84
C GLU A 40 -1.06 22.78 -4.99
N LYS A 41 -0.15 21.95 -5.55
CA LYS A 41 -0.42 21.03 -6.66
C LYS A 41 0.14 19.66 -6.35
N PHE A 42 -0.71 18.66 -6.36
CA PHE A 42 -0.31 17.26 -6.21
C PHE A 42 0.22 16.69 -7.53
N SER A 43 1.22 15.81 -7.44
CA SER A 43 1.75 15.04 -8.58
C SER A 43 0.73 14.01 -9.10
N GLY A 44 -0.16 13.53 -8.23
CA GLY A 44 -1.25 12.61 -8.55
C GLY A 44 -2.01 12.23 -7.29
N ARG A 45 -3.11 11.51 -7.46
CA ARG A 45 -3.96 11.00 -6.37
C ARG A 45 -3.84 9.49 -6.25
N VAL A 46 -3.61 9.01 -5.04
CA VAL A 46 -3.45 7.59 -4.73
C VAL A 46 -4.49 7.18 -3.68
N VAL A 47 -5.22 6.11 -3.94
CA VAL A 47 -5.98 5.39 -2.90
C VAL A 47 -5.14 4.22 -2.44
N PHE A 48 -5.03 4.00 -1.12
CA PHE A 48 -4.24 2.92 -0.56
C PHE A 48 -5.02 2.15 0.50
N GLY A 49 -5.01 0.82 0.43
CA GLY A 49 -5.62 -0.07 1.42
C GLY A 49 -4.89 -1.38 1.57
N THR A 50 -5.00 -2.00 2.75
CA THR A 50 -4.60 -3.39 2.97
C THR A 50 -5.81 -4.28 2.71
N VAL A 51 -5.65 -5.32 1.90
CA VAL A 51 -6.76 -6.18 1.46
C VAL A 51 -7.41 -6.94 2.60
N GLN A 52 -8.64 -7.39 2.39
CA GLN A 52 -9.42 -8.16 3.35
C GLN A 52 -8.68 -9.42 3.83
N GLY A 53 -8.78 -9.67 5.13
CA GLY A 53 -8.09 -10.77 5.81
C GLY A 53 -6.68 -10.40 6.27
N ASP A 54 -6.25 -9.14 6.09
CA ASP A 54 -4.93 -8.67 6.51
C ASP A 54 -5.04 -7.36 7.31
N LEU A 55 -4.39 -7.33 8.47
CA LEU A 55 -4.37 -6.17 9.38
C LEU A 55 -3.02 -5.47 9.42
N HIS A 56 -2.05 -5.90 8.61
CA HIS A 56 -0.71 -5.32 8.62
C HIS A 56 -0.71 -3.98 7.88
N ASP A 57 -0.25 -2.94 8.55
CA ASP A 57 -0.26 -1.56 8.06
C ASP A 57 1.09 -0.86 8.00
N ILE A 58 2.14 -1.41 8.64
CA ILE A 58 3.46 -0.74 8.72
C ILE A 58 4.01 -0.44 7.32
N GLY A 59 3.98 -1.42 6.41
CA GLY A 59 4.43 -1.24 5.03
C GLY A 59 3.58 -0.22 4.29
N LYS A 60 2.25 -0.29 4.43
CA LYS A 60 1.29 0.66 3.86
C LYS A 60 1.55 2.08 4.36
N ASN A 61 1.73 2.26 5.67
CA ASN A 61 1.97 3.56 6.28
C ASN A 61 3.30 4.16 5.83
N LEU A 62 4.35 3.34 5.68
CA LEU A 62 5.63 3.79 5.13
C LEU A 62 5.50 4.22 3.66
N CYS A 63 4.80 3.44 2.83
CA CYS A 63 4.51 3.81 1.44
C CYS A 63 3.73 5.14 1.38
N THR A 64 2.69 5.29 2.20
CA THR A 64 1.89 6.51 2.30
C THR A 64 2.77 7.73 2.64
N LEU A 65 3.67 7.59 3.60
CA LEU A 65 4.61 8.67 3.97
C LEU A 65 5.54 9.04 2.81
N MET A 66 6.11 8.04 2.12
CA MET A 66 6.99 8.28 0.98
C MET A 66 6.28 8.94 -0.20
N LEU A 67 5.03 8.53 -0.49
CA LEU A 67 4.19 9.13 -1.52
C LEU A 67 3.84 10.58 -1.18
N LYS A 68 3.43 10.87 0.05
CA LYS A 68 3.17 12.23 0.53
C LYS A 68 4.43 13.11 0.45
N ALA A 69 5.59 12.56 0.77
CA ALA A 69 6.87 13.28 0.65
C ALA A 69 7.23 13.61 -0.82
N LYS A 70 6.63 12.92 -1.79
CA LYS A 70 6.73 13.18 -3.24
C LYS A 70 5.53 13.95 -3.78
N SER A 71 4.76 14.60 -2.89
CA SER A 71 3.62 15.45 -3.24
C SER A 71 2.45 14.70 -3.89
N PHE A 72 2.25 13.42 -3.57
CA PHE A 72 1.01 12.73 -3.90
C PHE A 72 -0.07 12.99 -2.84
N GLU A 73 -1.30 13.18 -3.30
CA GLU A 73 -2.47 13.11 -2.43
C GLU A 73 -2.78 11.65 -2.14
N VAL A 74 -2.64 11.21 -0.88
CA VAL A 74 -2.88 9.81 -0.51
C VAL A 74 -4.13 9.70 0.37
N ILE A 75 -5.11 8.94 -0.11
CA ILE A 75 -6.33 8.56 0.60
C ILE A 75 -6.13 7.14 1.14
N ASP A 76 -5.86 7.03 2.43
CA ASP A 76 -5.75 5.75 3.12
C ASP A 76 -7.13 5.25 3.52
N ILE A 77 -7.56 4.11 2.98
CA ILE A 77 -8.86 3.49 3.25
C ILE A 77 -8.80 2.39 4.32
N GLY A 78 -7.64 2.22 4.96
CA GLY A 78 -7.44 1.38 6.13
C GLY A 78 -6.91 -0.03 5.83
N VAL A 79 -7.23 -0.95 6.73
CA VAL A 79 -6.85 -2.37 6.66
C VAL A 79 -8.11 -3.24 6.61
N ASP A 80 -7.96 -4.52 6.28
CA ASP A 80 -9.08 -5.46 6.14
C ASP A 80 -10.18 -4.91 5.20
N VAL A 81 -9.75 -4.37 4.07
CA VAL A 81 -10.63 -3.66 3.14
C VAL A 81 -11.23 -4.64 2.15
N CYS A 82 -12.57 -4.70 2.10
CA CYS A 82 -13.30 -5.52 1.13
C CYS A 82 -13.27 -4.92 -0.28
N ALA A 83 -13.53 -5.75 -1.29
CA ALA A 83 -13.47 -5.36 -2.70
C ALA A 83 -14.44 -4.22 -3.04
N GLU A 84 -15.65 -4.25 -2.48
CA GLU A 84 -16.67 -3.22 -2.68
C GLU A 84 -16.19 -1.85 -2.23
N LYS A 85 -15.45 -1.79 -1.12
CA LYS A 85 -14.89 -0.54 -0.59
C LYS A 85 -13.77 0.00 -1.46
N PHE A 86 -12.95 -0.86 -2.07
CA PHE A 86 -11.97 -0.45 -3.07
C PHE A 86 -12.66 0.13 -4.30
N VAL A 87 -13.70 -0.54 -4.82
CA VAL A 87 -14.51 -0.05 -5.96
C VAL A 87 -15.17 1.30 -5.64
N GLU A 88 -15.76 1.43 -4.45
CA GLU A 88 -16.36 2.69 -3.99
C GLU A 88 -15.32 3.81 -3.91
N ALA A 89 -14.15 3.52 -3.37
CA ALA A 89 -13.07 4.49 -3.27
C ALA A 89 -12.58 4.95 -4.65
N VAL A 90 -12.41 4.04 -5.62
CA VAL A 90 -12.03 4.40 -6.99
C VAL A 90 -13.11 5.29 -7.63
N LYS A 91 -14.40 4.97 -7.48
CA LYS A 91 -15.51 5.78 -8.01
C LYS A 91 -15.59 7.16 -7.37
N THR A 92 -15.38 7.23 -6.06
CA THR A 92 -15.55 8.45 -5.27
C THR A 92 -14.38 9.42 -5.45
N TYR A 93 -13.15 8.90 -5.35
CA TYR A 93 -11.95 9.74 -5.33
C TYR A 93 -11.29 9.88 -6.70
N GLN A 94 -11.67 9.02 -7.67
CA GLN A 94 -11.09 9.01 -9.03
C GLN A 94 -9.56 9.09 -8.99
N PRO A 95 -8.88 8.16 -8.30
CA PRO A 95 -7.44 8.19 -8.17
C PRO A 95 -6.75 7.81 -9.49
N ASP A 96 -5.53 8.32 -9.68
CA ASP A 96 -4.65 7.89 -10.75
C ASP A 96 -4.12 6.47 -10.48
N VAL A 97 -3.90 6.16 -9.19
CA VAL A 97 -3.36 4.87 -8.75
C VAL A 97 -4.13 4.31 -7.57
N LEU A 98 -4.47 3.03 -7.64
CA LEU A 98 -4.93 2.21 -6.52
C LEU A 98 -3.78 1.34 -6.03
N CYS A 99 -3.30 1.59 -4.81
CA CYS A 99 -2.31 0.76 -4.16
C CYS A 99 -2.96 -0.23 -3.21
N MET A 100 -2.54 -1.48 -3.27
CA MET A 100 -3.01 -2.54 -2.38
C MET A 100 -1.84 -3.26 -1.72
N SER A 101 -1.96 -3.57 -0.43
CA SER A 101 -0.93 -4.33 0.30
C SER A 101 -1.48 -5.61 0.91
N SER A 102 -0.59 -6.62 1.02
CA SER A 102 -0.82 -7.86 1.76
C SER A 102 0.50 -8.40 2.29
N LEU A 103 0.54 -8.79 3.56
CA LEU A 103 1.71 -9.41 4.20
C LEU A 103 1.58 -10.93 4.31
N LEU A 104 0.37 -11.47 4.21
CA LEU A 104 0.08 -12.88 4.37
C LEU A 104 -0.13 -13.56 3.00
N THR A 105 0.44 -14.75 2.81
CA THR A 105 0.18 -15.57 1.62
C THR A 105 -1.30 -15.97 1.51
N THR A 106 -2.00 -16.08 2.64
CA THR A 106 -3.42 -16.42 2.70
C THR A 106 -4.34 -15.30 2.25
N SER A 107 -3.93 -14.04 2.35
CA SER A 107 -4.70 -12.87 1.90
C SER A 107 -4.31 -12.37 0.51
N MET A 108 -3.16 -12.80 -0.05
CA MET A 108 -2.72 -12.41 -1.40
C MET A 108 -3.76 -12.64 -2.49
N GLY A 109 -4.48 -13.76 -2.44
CA GLY A 109 -5.52 -14.07 -3.42
C GLY A 109 -6.60 -13.00 -3.52
N TYR A 110 -6.75 -12.17 -2.50
CA TYR A 110 -7.75 -11.11 -2.49
C TYR A 110 -7.44 -9.95 -3.45
N PHE A 111 -6.17 -9.76 -3.85
CA PHE A 111 -5.84 -8.81 -4.92
C PHE A 111 -6.63 -9.11 -6.20
N LYS A 112 -6.70 -10.37 -6.60
CA LYS A 112 -7.45 -10.78 -7.78
C LYS A 112 -8.95 -10.52 -7.62
N VAL A 113 -9.50 -10.76 -6.43
CA VAL A 113 -10.92 -10.46 -6.13
C VAL A 113 -11.21 -8.97 -6.32
N VAL A 114 -10.30 -8.09 -5.85
CA VAL A 114 -10.46 -6.64 -6.05
C VAL A 114 -10.36 -6.27 -7.53
N LEU A 115 -9.38 -6.82 -8.27
CA LEU A 115 -9.23 -6.58 -9.70
C LEU A 115 -10.49 -6.99 -10.49
N ASP A 116 -11.05 -8.16 -10.17
CA ASP A 116 -12.30 -8.64 -10.81
C ASP A 116 -13.49 -7.72 -10.46
N ALA A 117 -13.61 -7.28 -9.23
CA ALA A 117 -14.65 -6.34 -8.82
C ALA A 117 -14.53 -4.98 -9.52
N LEU A 118 -13.29 -4.46 -9.72
CA LEU A 118 -13.07 -3.25 -10.52
C LEU A 118 -13.49 -3.44 -11.98
N GLN A 119 -13.20 -4.62 -12.55
CA GLN A 119 -13.58 -4.96 -13.93
C GLN A 119 -15.12 -5.06 -14.06
N GLU A 120 -15.79 -5.75 -13.14
CA GLU A 120 -17.26 -5.86 -13.11
C GLU A 120 -17.94 -4.50 -12.93
N ALA A 121 -17.32 -3.61 -12.15
CA ALA A 121 -17.80 -2.26 -11.94
C ALA A 121 -17.51 -1.28 -13.10
N GLY A 122 -16.76 -1.72 -14.13
CA GLY A 122 -16.36 -0.93 -15.30
C GLY A 122 -15.37 0.20 -14.99
N VAL A 123 -14.59 0.07 -13.94
CA VAL A 123 -13.61 1.11 -13.50
C VAL A 123 -12.16 0.62 -13.50
N ARG A 124 -11.89 -0.64 -13.91
CA ARG A 124 -10.54 -1.20 -13.94
C ARG A 124 -9.58 -0.37 -14.82
N ASP A 125 -10.04 0.08 -15.97
CA ASP A 125 -9.24 0.82 -16.95
C ASP A 125 -9.11 2.33 -16.60
N CYS A 126 -9.82 2.77 -15.56
CA CYS A 126 -9.77 4.17 -15.10
C CYS A 126 -8.67 4.42 -14.08
N VAL A 127 -7.99 3.38 -13.60
CA VAL A 127 -7.01 3.49 -12.50
C VAL A 127 -5.88 2.50 -12.73
N LYS A 128 -4.65 2.91 -12.46
CA LYS A 128 -3.52 1.98 -12.38
C LYS A 128 -3.52 1.25 -11.04
N VAL A 129 -3.29 -0.05 -11.08
CA VAL A 129 -3.29 -0.88 -9.86
C VAL A 129 -1.88 -1.31 -9.54
N ALA A 130 -1.38 -0.86 -8.39
CA ALA A 130 -0.10 -1.25 -7.82
C ALA A 130 -0.32 -2.20 -6.63
N ILE A 131 0.44 -3.29 -6.57
CA ILE A 131 0.39 -4.23 -5.47
C ILE A 131 1.76 -4.38 -4.81
N GLY A 132 1.77 -4.68 -3.51
CA GLY A 132 3.00 -4.91 -2.77
C GLY A 132 2.77 -5.66 -1.46
N GLY A 133 3.89 -6.07 -0.87
CA GLY A 133 3.93 -6.82 0.39
C GLY A 133 4.96 -7.94 0.31
N ALA A 134 5.42 -8.43 1.47
CA ALA A 134 6.55 -9.36 1.52
C ALA A 134 6.39 -10.65 0.68
N PRO A 135 5.20 -11.26 0.55
CA PRO A 135 5.03 -12.46 -0.27
C PRO A 135 4.78 -12.15 -1.76
N VAL A 136 4.59 -10.87 -2.14
CA VAL A 136 4.24 -10.48 -3.51
C VAL A 136 5.48 -10.49 -4.39
N THR A 137 5.32 -10.93 -5.63
CA THR A 137 6.38 -10.97 -6.65
C THR A 137 5.90 -10.34 -7.96
N GLN A 138 6.83 -9.93 -8.82
CA GLN A 138 6.49 -9.45 -10.17
C GLN A 138 5.69 -10.50 -10.96
N ALA A 139 6.13 -11.76 -10.90
CA ALA A 139 5.44 -12.85 -11.60
C ALA A 139 3.97 -13.00 -11.16
N TYR A 140 3.70 -12.82 -9.87
CA TYR A 140 2.33 -12.83 -9.36
C TYR A 140 1.53 -11.61 -9.81
N ALA A 141 2.14 -10.43 -9.82
CA ALA A 141 1.49 -9.22 -10.34
C ALA A 141 1.08 -9.38 -11.80
N ASP A 142 1.99 -9.91 -12.62
CA ASP A 142 1.73 -10.19 -14.05
C ASP A 142 0.61 -11.22 -14.23
N GLU A 143 0.61 -12.29 -13.42
CA GLU A 143 -0.39 -13.36 -13.45
C GLU A 143 -1.80 -12.84 -13.19
N ILE A 144 -1.96 -11.97 -12.19
CA ILE A 144 -3.29 -11.46 -11.82
C ILE A 144 -3.73 -10.23 -12.62
N GLY A 145 -2.84 -9.62 -13.41
CA GLY A 145 -3.09 -8.44 -14.22
C GLY A 145 -3.04 -7.12 -13.43
N ALA A 146 -2.19 -7.05 -12.41
CA ALA A 146 -1.83 -5.77 -11.79
C ALA A 146 -0.88 -4.98 -12.69
N ASP A 147 -0.95 -3.65 -12.66
CA ASP A 147 -0.13 -2.80 -13.55
C ASP A 147 1.28 -2.58 -13.01
N LEU A 148 1.44 -2.59 -11.68
CA LEU A 148 2.70 -2.30 -11.01
C LEU A 148 2.91 -3.23 -9.80
N PHE A 149 4.16 -3.63 -9.64
CA PHE A 149 4.71 -4.21 -8.42
C PHE A 149 5.99 -3.48 -8.04
N THR A 150 6.20 -3.26 -6.74
CA THR A 150 7.46 -2.74 -6.20
C THR A 150 7.80 -3.44 -4.89
N GLU A 151 9.10 -3.66 -4.68
CA GLU A 151 9.58 -4.38 -3.50
C GLU A 151 9.50 -3.56 -2.22
N ASP A 152 9.56 -2.22 -2.33
CA ASP A 152 9.61 -1.33 -1.18
C ASP A 152 8.96 0.04 -1.44
N ALA A 153 8.81 0.82 -0.37
CA ALA A 153 8.14 2.12 -0.38
C ALA A 153 8.90 3.19 -1.18
N VAL A 154 10.22 3.12 -1.23
CA VAL A 154 11.05 4.10 -1.96
C VAL A 154 10.92 3.87 -3.45
N SER A 155 10.98 2.61 -3.86
CA SER A 155 10.77 2.19 -5.25
C SER A 155 9.37 2.53 -5.74
N LEU A 156 8.32 2.32 -4.91
CA LEU A 156 6.95 2.72 -5.26
C LEU A 156 6.86 4.22 -5.52
N ALA A 157 7.35 5.04 -4.59
CA ALA A 157 7.26 6.49 -4.71
C ALA A 157 8.08 7.02 -5.90
N GLY A 158 9.23 6.40 -6.21
CA GLY A 158 10.05 6.73 -7.37
C GLY A 158 9.35 6.41 -8.68
N ARG A 159 8.81 5.19 -8.82
CA ARG A 159 8.10 4.75 -10.03
C ARG A 159 6.87 5.59 -10.33
N LEU A 160 6.06 5.88 -9.31
CA LEU A 160 4.87 6.72 -9.51
C LEU A 160 5.26 8.16 -9.86
N LEU A 161 6.33 8.71 -9.29
CA LEU A 161 6.79 10.04 -9.64
C LEU A 161 7.24 10.11 -11.13
N GLU A 162 7.95 9.09 -11.62
CA GLU A 162 8.37 9.02 -13.03
C GLU A 162 7.18 8.93 -14.00
N GLU A 163 6.07 8.33 -13.55
CA GLU A 163 4.90 8.09 -14.40
C GLU A 163 3.90 9.26 -14.43
N PHE A 164 3.80 10.03 -13.34
CA PHE A 164 2.77 11.06 -13.16
C PHE A 164 3.30 12.50 -12.95
N ALA A 165 4.62 12.71 -12.91
CA ALA A 165 5.23 14.04 -12.70
C ALA A 165 5.53 14.83 -13.97
#